data_a42772786cc098a341f1d04a61e2b86b
#
_entry.id   a42772786cc098a341f1d04a61e2b86b
#
_cell.length_a   1.000
_cell.length_b   1.000
_cell.length_c   1.000
_cell.angle_alpha   90.00
_cell.angle_beta   90.00
_cell.angle_gamma   90.00
#
_symmetry.space_group_name_H-M   'P 1'
#
loop_
_entity.id
_entity.type
_entity.pdbx_description
1 polymer ?
#
loop_
_entity_poly.entity_id
_entity_poly.type
_entity_poly.pdbx_seq_one_letter_code
_entity_poly.pdbx_strand_id
1 'polypeptide(L)'
;LTFNWTQTSDAHGAVLKNGEKNSYAGGYDVEIAKRVAEGLGKELVIVPTQWDGLVPALTSGSIDAIIAGMSPTEERRQVIDFTDPYYESRLVVVTRKNSEFANATSLADFAGAKITGQLNTFHYSVVDQIPDVVYQDPMKDFSAMRVALASGIIDGYVSERPEGVTATNVNENLTMIEFAPEDGFQTEPEDVQVAIGMRKNDPLVQDVNQILAGISAEERTELMDLAIQNQPSASQEGDMNLWSTLKQIMSEYGILFLQGAGLTLLIAIFSTFAGTLIGLLVGVFRTLPQSDQPLTRFMQKLGDWLLTIYIEVFRGTPMMVQAMVIFYGLALAFGIDLNRTIAALLI
;
A
#
# COMPACT_ATOMS: atom_id res chain seq x y z
N LEU A 1 -2.83 -11.59 0.08
CA LEU A 1 -2.68 -11.03 1.41
C LEU A 1 -3.94 -11.30 2.22
N THR A 2 -3.80 -11.80 3.46
CA THR A 2 -4.94 -12.28 4.25
C THR A 2 -5.81 -11.14 4.74
N PHE A 3 -5.21 -10.03 5.13
CA PHE A 3 -5.93 -8.82 5.53
C PHE A 3 -6.30 -7.92 4.35
N ASN A 4 -5.41 -7.77 3.39
CA ASN A 4 -5.65 -6.94 2.22
C ASN A 4 -6.39 -7.72 1.13
N TRP A 5 -6.78 -7.03 0.08
CA TRP A 5 -7.35 -7.65 -1.10
C TRP A 5 -6.27 -8.40 -1.91
N THR A 6 -6.65 -9.52 -2.53
CA THR A 6 -5.88 -10.18 -3.59
C THR A 6 -6.68 -10.16 -4.88
N GLN A 7 -6.00 -10.00 -6.01
CA GLN A 7 -6.65 -10.14 -7.31
C GLN A 7 -6.94 -11.63 -7.57
N THR A 8 -8.16 -11.94 -7.93
CA THR A 8 -8.60 -13.31 -8.23
C THR A 8 -9.43 -13.34 -9.49
N SER A 9 -9.44 -14.48 -10.18
CA SER A 9 -10.37 -14.75 -11.29
C SER A 9 -11.74 -15.27 -10.82
N ASP A 10 -11.91 -15.51 -9.52
CA ASP A 10 -13.17 -15.95 -8.95
C ASP A 10 -14.23 -14.84 -9.03
N ALA A 11 -15.30 -15.10 -9.77
CA ALA A 11 -16.42 -14.17 -9.94
C ALA A 11 -17.22 -13.86 -8.65
N HIS A 12 -16.99 -14.62 -7.56
CA HIS A 12 -17.54 -14.31 -6.24
C HIS A 12 -16.74 -13.22 -5.51
N GLY A 13 -15.59 -12.82 -6.04
CA GLY A 13 -14.81 -11.67 -5.54
C GLY A 13 -15.52 -10.33 -5.80
N ALA A 14 -15.04 -9.27 -5.15
CA ALA A 14 -15.54 -7.92 -5.34
C ALA A 14 -14.91 -7.26 -6.57
N VAL A 15 -15.69 -6.36 -7.22
CA VAL A 15 -15.24 -5.64 -8.41
C VAL A 15 -14.11 -4.67 -8.08
N LEU A 16 -13.05 -4.70 -8.89
CA LEU A 16 -11.94 -3.75 -8.81
C LEU A 16 -12.21 -2.54 -9.69
N LYS A 17 -12.09 -1.34 -9.13
CA LYS A 17 -12.11 -0.08 -9.90
C LYS A 17 -10.89 -0.05 -10.83
N ASN A 18 -11.12 0.09 -12.13
CA ASN A 18 -10.06 0.04 -13.16
C ASN A 18 -9.29 -1.30 -13.23
N GLY A 19 -9.86 -2.38 -12.68
CA GLY A 19 -9.32 -3.73 -12.82
C GLY A 19 -9.47 -4.28 -14.24
N GLU A 20 -8.72 -5.33 -14.54
CA GLU A 20 -8.88 -6.05 -15.79
C GLU A 20 -10.25 -6.74 -15.86
N LYS A 21 -10.74 -6.96 -17.09
CA LYS A 21 -11.99 -7.70 -17.29
C LYS A 21 -11.82 -9.11 -16.70
N ASN A 22 -12.75 -9.51 -15.83
CA ASN A 22 -12.73 -10.74 -15.05
C ASN A 22 -11.67 -10.81 -13.93
N SER A 23 -11.22 -9.66 -13.43
CA SER A 23 -10.41 -9.57 -12.21
C SER A 23 -11.24 -9.08 -11.05
N TYR A 24 -11.16 -9.77 -9.94
CA TYR A 24 -11.92 -9.49 -8.73
C TYR A 24 -10.96 -9.44 -7.52
N ALA A 25 -11.38 -8.78 -6.47
CA ALA A 25 -10.66 -8.78 -5.20
C ALA A 25 -11.22 -9.88 -4.28
N GLY A 26 -10.35 -10.61 -3.61
CA GLY A 26 -10.67 -11.58 -2.58
C GLY A 26 -9.77 -11.41 -1.36
N GLY A 27 -10.12 -12.05 -0.25
CA GLY A 27 -9.40 -11.98 1.01
C GLY A 27 -10.30 -11.56 2.17
N TYR A 28 -9.79 -11.70 3.40
CA TYR A 28 -10.57 -11.45 4.62
C TYR A 28 -11.18 -10.04 4.66
N ASP A 29 -10.38 -9.01 4.41
CA ASP A 29 -10.86 -7.62 4.38
C ASP A 29 -11.94 -7.38 3.32
N VAL A 30 -11.85 -8.07 2.18
CA VAL A 30 -12.86 -7.98 1.13
C VAL A 30 -14.17 -8.63 1.58
N GLU A 31 -14.11 -9.74 2.31
CA GLU A 31 -15.30 -10.36 2.86
C GLU A 31 -15.98 -9.50 3.93
N ILE A 32 -15.20 -8.83 4.78
CA ILE A 32 -15.71 -7.82 5.72
C ILE A 32 -16.33 -6.64 4.94
N ALA A 33 -15.65 -6.14 3.91
CA ALA A 33 -16.14 -5.05 3.09
C ALA A 33 -17.48 -5.37 2.39
N LYS A 34 -17.67 -6.61 1.92
CA LYS A 34 -18.94 -7.08 1.33
C LYS A 34 -20.09 -6.99 2.34
N ARG A 35 -19.88 -7.47 3.58
CA ARG A 35 -20.89 -7.41 4.64
C ARG A 35 -21.26 -6.00 5.02
N VAL A 36 -20.25 -5.12 5.11
CA VAL A 36 -20.46 -3.70 5.38
C VAL A 36 -21.27 -3.05 4.25
N ALA A 37 -20.89 -3.26 3.00
CA ALA A 37 -21.60 -2.70 1.85
C ALA A 37 -23.04 -3.21 1.76
N GLU A 38 -23.26 -4.52 1.96
CA GLU A 38 -24.59 -5.13 1.99
C GLU A 38 -25.44 -4.55 3.12
N GLY A 39 -24.90 -4.46 4.34
CA GLY A 39 -25.60 -3.91 5.50
C GLY A 39 -25.97 -2.43 5.32
N LEU A 40 -25.15 -1.67 4.60
CA LEU A 40 -25.44 -0.27 4.23
C LEU A 40 -26.34 -0.12 2.99
N GLY A 41 -26.68 -1.22 2.30
CA GLY A 41 -27.42 -1.19 1.03
C GLY A 41 -26.65 -0.50 -0.10
N LYS A 42 -25.33 -0.60 -0.13
CA LYS A 42 -24.45 0.06 -1.08
C LYS A 42 -23.72 -0.96 -1.97
N GLU A 43 -23.31 -0.51 -3.14
CA GLU A 43 -22.45 -1.29 -4.03
C GLU A 43 -20.99 -1.21 -3.55
N LEU A 44 -20.31 -2.36 -3.48
CA LEU A 44 -18.91 -2.42 -3.12
C LEU A 44 -18.01 -2.24 -4.34
N VAL A 45 -17.13 -1.26 -4.29
CA VAL A 45 -16.09 -1.03 -5.28
C VAL A 45 -14.73 -0.99 -4.60
N ILE A 46 -13.85 -1.93 -4.94
CA ILE A 46 -12.49 -1.97 -4.39
C ILE A 46 -11.57 -1.05 -5.21
N VAL A 47 -10.90 -0.14 -4.53
CA VAL A 47 -9.92 0.79 -5.11
C VAL A 47 -8.53 0.39 -4.67
N PRO A 48 -7.72 -0.26 -5.54
CA PRO A 48 -6.35 -0.62 -5.22
C PRO A 48 -5.52 0.63 -4.93
N THR A 49 -4.96 0.74 -3.74
CA THR A 49 -4.18 1.90 -3.31
C THR A 49 -2.94 1.44 -2.56
N GLN A 50 -1.82 2.12 -2.76
CA GLN A 50 -0.59 1.87 -1.99
C GLN A 50 -0.80 2.30 -0.54
N TRP A 51 -0.09 1.65 0.40
CA TRP A 51 -0.26 1.87 1.84
C TRP A 51 -0.20 3.36 2.24
N ASP A 52 0.83 4.07 1.80
CA ASP A 52 1.02 5.49 2.12
C ASP A 52 -0.04 6.42 1.50
N GLY A 53 -0.75 5.93 0.49
CA GLY A 53 -1.83 6.65 -0.19
C GLY A 53 -3.22 6.44 0.43
N LEU A 54 -3.41 5.52 1.39
CA LEU A 54 -4.73 5.17 1.92
C LEU A 54 -5.39 6.33 2.66
N VAL A 55 -4.71 6.92 3.64
CA VAL A 55 -5.24 8.05 4.41
C VAL A 55 -5.47 9.29 3.54
N PRO A 56 -4.52 9.70 2.67
CA PRO A 56 -4.78 10.76 1.68
C PRO A 56 -5.98 10.49 0.77
N ALA A 57 -6.16 9.24 0.28
CA ALA A 57 -7.31 8.89 -0.57
C ALA A 57 -8.64 8.99 0.19
N LEU A 58 -8.67 8.58 1.47
CA LEU A 58 -9.86 8.69 2.32
C LEU A 58 -10.21 10.16 2.61
N THR A 59 -9.23 10.95 3.03
CA THR A 59 -9.45 12.37 3.39
C THR A 59 -9.81 13.22 2.19
N SER A 60 -9.32 12.91 0.99
CA SER A 60 -9.70 13.58 -0.27
C SER A 60 -11.07 13.14 -0.82
N GLY A 61 -11.69 12.10 -0.26
CA GLY A 61 -12.96 11.56 -0.75
C GLY A 61 -12.83 10.67 -1.99
N SER A 62 -11.62 10.27 -2.37
CA SER A 62 -11.38 9.33 -3.48
C SER A 62 -11.83 7.90 -3.13
N ILE A 63 -11.85 7.57 -1.84
CA ILE A 63 -12.44 6.37 -1.25
C ILE A 63 -13.29 6.75 -0.04
N ASP A 64 -14.21 5.88 0.35
CA ASP A 64 -15.14 6.13 1.47
C ASP A 64 -14.72 5.45 2.76
N ALA A 65 -13.98 4.36 2.67
CA ALA A 65 -13.47 3.61 3.81
C ALA A 65 -12.12 2.96 3.50
N ILE A 66 -11.32 2.70 4.53
CA ILE A 66 -10.09 1.91 4.48
C ILE A 66 -10.36 0.60 5.21
N ILE A 67 -10.36 -0.52 4.48
CA ILE A 67 -10.46 -1.88 5.03
C ILE A 67 -9.24 -2.64 4.52
N ALA A 68 -8.15 -2.58 5.28
CA ALA A 68 -6.82 -2.96 4.80
C ALA A 68 -5.87 -3.41 5.92
N GLY A 69 -6.38 -4.11 6.94
CA GLY A 69 -5.55 -4.54 8.07
C GLY A 69 -4.96 -3.35 8.84
N MET A 70 -5.69 -2.24 8.95
CA MET A 70 -5.16 -1.01 9.52
C MET A 70 -5.44 -0.93 11.01
N SER A 71 -4.37 -0.76 11.82
CA SER A 71 -4.48 -0.53 13.26
C SER A 71 -4.93 0.90 13.56
N PRO A 72 -5.86 1.09 14.51
CA PRO A 72 -6.40 2.40 14.88
C PRO A 72 -5.49 3.14 15.87
N THR A 73 -4.20 3.32 15.51
CA THR A 73 -3.22 3.99 16.37
C THR A 73 -3.63 5.44 16.70
N GLU A 74 -3.15 5.95 17.83
CA GLU A 74 -3.46 7.32 18.28
C GLU A 74 -3.05 8.37 17.22
N GLU A 75 -1.93 8.20 16.55
CA GLU A 75 -1.49 9.08 15.47
C GLU A 75 -2.52 9.14 14.33
N ARG A 76 -3.01 7.98 13.90
CA ARG A 76 -4.02 7.90 12.83
C ARG A 76 -5.36 8.47 13.27
N ARG A 77 -5.75 8.25 14.54
CA ARG A 77 -6.97 8.82 15.12
C ARG A 77 -6.98 10.34 15.14
N GLN A 78 -5.84 11.01 15.06
CA GLN A 78 -5.81 12.48 14.92
C GLN A 78 -6.34 12.95 13.56
N VAL A 79 -6.22 12.12 12.50
CA VAL A 79 -6.53 12.48 11.12
C VAL A 79 -7.83 11.86 10.62
N ILE A 80 -8.12 10.61 11.01
CA ILE A 80 -9.29 9.84 10.60
C ILE A 80 -10.00 9.24 11.81
N ASP A 81 -11.24 8.82 11.65
CA ASP A 81 -11.97 8.04 12.67
C ASP A 81 -11.91 6.55 12.32
N PHE A 82 -12.16 5.73 13.32
CA PHE A 82 -12.17 4.28 13.20
C PHE A 82 -13.45 3.70 13.76
N THR A 83 -13.88 2.58 13.19
CA THR A 83 -14.93 1.74 13.75
C THR A 83 -14.43 0.98 14.99
N ASP A 84 -15.31 0.19 15.61
CA ASP A 84 -14.91 -0.88 16.51
C ASP A 84 -14.03 -1.90 15.75
N PRO A 85 -13.10 -2.57 16.46
CA PRO A 85 -12.22 -3.54 15.82
C PRO A 85 -13.00 -4.73 15.25
N TYR A 86 -12.65 -5.13 14.03
CA TYR A 86 -13.21 -6.34 13.43
C TYR A 86 -12.26 -7.55 13.48
N TYR A 87 -11.02 -7.33 13.86
CA TYR A 87 -10.02 -8.37 14.10
C TYR A 87 -9.03 -7.91 15.18
N GLU A 88 -8.48 -8.88 15.92
CA GLU A 88 -7.36 -8.68 16.84
C GLU A 88 -6.28 -9.69 16.50
N SER A 89 -5.07 -9.23 16.32
CA SER A 89 -3.94 -10.03 15.86
C SER A 89 -2.88 -10.20 16.96
N ARG A 90 -1.88 -11.04 16.65
CA ARG A 90 -0.66 -11.17 17.46
C ARG A 90 0.53 -10.95 16.56
N LEU A 91 1.56 -10.33 17.11
CA LEU A 91 2.82 -10.17 16.39
C LEU A 91 3.59 -11.48 16.37
N VAL A 92 4.20 -11.73 15.22
CA VAL A 92 5.06 -12.87 14.96
C VAL A 92 6.33 -12.41 14.26
N VAL A 93 7.39 -13.21 14.32
CA VAL A 93 8.55 -13.03 13.45
C VAL A 93 8.55 -14.13 12.39
N VAL A 94 8.58 -13.73 11.12
CA VAL A 94 8.76 -14.68 10.02
C VAL A 94 10.25 -14.82 9.73
N THR A 95 10.73 -16.06 9.68
CA THR A 95 12.13 -16.41 9.43
C THR A 95 12.26 -17.62 8.50
N ARG A 96 13.47 -17.98 8.09
CA ARG A 96 13.74 -19.20 7.30
C ARG A 96 13.77 -20.44 8.21
N LYS A 97 13.19 -21.56 7.77
CA LYS A 97 13.22 -22.84 8.51
C LYS A 97 14.63 -23.36 8.78
N ASN A 98 15.58 -23.03 7.92
CA ASN A 98 16.98 -23.46 8.06
C ASN A 98 17.87 -22.41 8.72
N SER A 99 17.31 -21.34 9.29
CA SER A 99 18.06 -20.34 10.05
C SER A 99 18.27 -20.79 11.49
N GLU A 100 19.27 -20.22 12.16
CA GLU A 100 19.50 -20.41 13.60
C GLU A 100 18.32 -19.91 14.46
N PHE A 101 17.51 -19.00 13.92
CA PHE A 101 16.34 -18.38 14.57
C PHE A 101 15.05 -19.21 14.44
N ALA A 102 15.06 -20.32 13.68
CA ALA A 102 13.85 -21.09 13.38
C ALA A 102 13.17 -21.73 14.60
N ASN A 103 13.92 -21.90 15.69
CA ASN A 103 13.45 -22.48 16.94
C ASN A 103 13.42 -21.46 18.10
N ALA A 104 13.44 -20.16 17.79
CA ALA A 104 13.34 -19.11 18.78
C ALA A 104 12.04 -19.23 19.60
N THR A 105 12.09 -18.93 20.87
CA THR A 105 10.94 -18.96 21.79
C THR A 105 10.72 -17.60 22.45
N SER A 106 11.72 -16.71 22.37
CA SER A 106 11.69 -15.37 22.94
C SER A 106 12.29 -14.36 21.98
N LEU A 107 12.06 -13.08 22.21
CA LEU A 107 12.71 -12.00 21.44
C LEU A 107 14.23 -12.00 21.63
N ALA A 108 14.74 -12.45 22.79
CA ALA A 108 16.16 -12.52 23.07
C ALA A 108 16.90 -13.52 22.16
N ASP A 109 16.21 -14.54 21.66
CA ASP A 109 16.78 -15.53 20.75
C ASP A 109 17.10 -14.95 19.36
N PHE A 110 16.59 -13.76 19.04
CA PHE A 110 16.89 -13.02 17.81
C PHE A 110 18.04 -12.00 17.96
N ALA A 111 18.82 -12.07 19.06
CA ALA A 111 19.97 -11.19 19.24
C ALA A 111 20.95 -11.35 18.07
N GLY A 112 21.36 -10.24 17.45
CA GLY A 112 22.22 -10.21 16.28
C GLY A 112 21.53 -10.50 14.94
N ALA A 113 20.24 -10.85 14.94
CA ALA A 113 19.47 -11.06 13.71
C ALA A 113 19.22 -9.76 12.94
N LYS A 114 19.26 -9.84 11.61
CA LYS A 114 18.88 -8.75 10.70
C LYS A 114 17.38 -8.73 10.56
N ILE A 115 16.70 -7.85 11.31
CA ILE A 115 15.24 -7.77 11.34
C ILE A 115 14.76 -6.45 10.75
N THR A 116 13.61 -6.51 10.05
CA THR A 116 12.90 -5.36 9.51
C THR A 116 11.40 -5.46 9.79
N GLY A 117 10.66 -4.45 9.38
CA GLY A 117 9.21 -4.38 9.38
C GLY A 117 8.70 -3.53 8.22
N GLN A 118 7.39 -3.42 8.08
CA GLN A 118 6.80 -2.62 7.02
C GLN A 118 6.94 -1.13 7.33
N LEU A 119 7.30 -0.37 6.30
CA LEU A 119 7.42 1.09 6.35
C LEU A 119 6.11 1.74 6.82
N ASN A 120 6.21 2.74 7.69
CA ASN A 120 5.09 3.50 8.24
C ASN A 120 4.06 2.64 9.00
N THR A 121 4.54 1.57 9.63
CA THR A 121 3.73 0.72 10.51
C THR A 121 4.42 0.49 11.85
N PHE A 122 3.64 0.14 12.87
CA PHE A 122 4.18 -0.22 14.18
C PHE A 122 5.02 -1.52 14.15
N HIS A 123 4.86 -2.37 13.15
CA HIS A 123 5.70 -3.56 12.97
C HIS A 123 7.19 -3.23 12.89
N TYR A 124 7.54 -2.07 12.32
CA TYR A 124 8.92 -1.62 12.30
C TYR A 124 9.36 -1.01 13.63
N SER A 125 8.50 -0.26 14.31
CA SER A 125 8.84 0.37 15.58
C SER A 125 9.09 -0.63 16.71
N VAL A 126 8.41 -1.77 16.73
CA VAL A 126 8.61 -2.79 17.78
C VAL A 126 9.88 -3.63 17.60
N VAL A 127 10.58 -3.49 16.48
CA VAL A 127 11.87 -4.19 16.23
C VAL A 127 12.91 -3.84 17.29
N ASP A 128 12.85 -2.64 17.88
CA ASP A 128 13.75 -2.19 18.95
C ASP A 128 13.61 -2.97 20.26
N GLN A 129 12.54 -3.72 20.43
CA GLN A 129 12.35 -4.59 21.59
C GLN A 129 13.22 -5.88 21.52
N ILE A 130 13.78 -6.19 20.35
CA ILE A 130 14.67 -7.33 20.20
C ILE A 130 16.09 -6.93 20.66
N PRO A 131 16.65 -7.57 21.71
CA PRO A 131 17.97 -7.23 22.20
C PRO A 131 19.04 -7.41 21.11
N ASP A 132 19.98 -6.47 21.03
CA ASP A 132 21.13 -6.52 20.11
C ASP A 132 20.76 -6.77 18.64
N VAL A 133 19.53 -6.40 18.22
CA VAL A 133 19.06 -6.58 16.85
C VAL A 133 19.89 -5.77 15.85
N VAL A 134 20.13 -6.34 14.67
CA VAL A 134 20.72 -5.61 13.54
C VAL A 134 19.59 -5.04 12.68
N TYR A 135 19.23 -3.78 12.94
CA TYR A 135 18.20 -3.08 12.18
C TYR A 135 18.48 -3.11 10.69
N GLN A 136 17.45 -3.43 9.93
CA GLN A 136 17.44 -3.25 8.49
C GLN A 136 16.42 -2.16 8.12
N ASP A 137 16.66 -1.48 7.00
CA ASP A 137 15.73 -0.46 6.51
C ASP A 137 14.32 -1.02 6.35
N PRO A 138 13.27 -0.26 6.71
CA PRO A 138 11.89 -0.72 6.57
C PRO A 138 11.55 -0.91 5.09
N MET A 139 10.74 -1.93 4.80
CA MET A 139 10.34 -2.28 3.44
C MET A 139 8.90 -1.88 3.17
N LYS A 140 8.59 -1.60 1.89
CA LYS A 140 7.29 -1.06 1.49
C LYS A 140 6.11 -2.02 1.70
N ASP A 141 6.34 -3.33 1.57
CA ASP A 141 5.30 -4.35 1.65
C ASP A 141 5.86 -5.73 2.04
N PHE A 142 4.97 -6.62 2.46
CA PHE A 142 5.33 -7.99 2.87
C PHE A 142 5.91 -8.83 1.73
N SER A 143 5.53 -8.57 0.48
CA SER A 143 6.09 -9.30 -0.67
C SER A 143 7.58 -9.01 -0.83
N ALA A 144 7.98 -7.74 -0.68
CA ALA A 144 9.39 -7.34 -0.67
C ALA A 144 10.16 -7.99 0.48
N MET A 145 9.56 -8.04 1.69
CA MET A 145 10.18 -8.68 2.86
C MET A 145 10.34 -10.18 2.68
N ARG A 146 9.34 -10.88 2.13
CA ARG A 146 9.44 -12.32 1.81
C ARG A 146 10.58 -12.61 0.82
N VAL A 147 10.74 -11.79 -0.23
CA VAL A 147 11.84 -11.92 -1.19
C VAL A 147 13.19 -11.67 -0.52
N ALA A 148 13.31 -10.62 0.30
CA ALA A 148 14.55 -10.30 1.02
C ALA A 148 14.93 -11.41 2.03
N LEU A 149 13.93 -11.99 2.70
CA LEU A 149 14.11 -13.12 3.63
C LEU A 149 14.56 -14.38 2.89
N ALA A 150 13.89 -14.75 1.79
CA ALA A 150 14.24 -15.91 0.99
C ALA A 150 15.65 -15.80 0.39
N SER A 151 16.08 -14.61 0.00
CA SER A 151 17.43 -14.35 -0.55
C SER A 151 18.52 -14.18 0.53
N GLY A 152 18.18 -14.18 1.82
CA GLY A 152 19.15 -14.05 2.92
C GLY A 152 19.65 -12.62 3.16
N ILE A 153 19.01 -11.61 2.59
CA ILE A 153 19.31 -10.18 2.86
C ILE A 153 18.93 -9.84 4.30
N ILE A 154 17.80 -10.35 4.77
CA ILE A 154 17.32 -10.26 6.15
C ILE A 154 17.24 -11.65 6.77
N ASP A 155 17.20 -11.71 8.10
CA ASP A 155 17.01 -12.95 8.86
C ASP A 155 15.58 -13.15 9.34
N GLY A 156 14.82 -12.07 9.42
CA GLY A 156 13.42 -12.09 9.74
C GLY A 156 12.74 -10.75 9.54
N TYR A 157 11.41 -10.75 9.61
CA TYR A 157 10.61 -9.53 9.67
C TYR A 157 9.43 -9.70 10.63
N VAL A 158 9.05 -8.58 11.25
CA VAL A 158 7.88 -8.53 12.14
C VAL A 158 6.61 -8.38 11.30
N SER A 159 5.60 -9.16 11.63
CA SER A 159 4.27 -9.09 11.02
C SER A 159 3.19 -9.56 11.98
N GLU A 160 1.94 -9.44 11.57
CA GLU A 160 0.84 -10.13 12.24
C GLU A 160 0.76 -11.59 11.82
N ARG A 161 0.14 -12.40 12.70
CA ARG A 161 -0.05 -13.85 12.50
C ARG A 161 -0.65 -14.22 11.15
N PRO A 162 -1.71 -13.56 10.61
CA PRO A 162 -2.26 -13.90 9.29
C PRO A 162 -1.26 -13.76 8.14
N GLU A 163 -0.39 -12.74 8.18
CA GLU A 163 0.71 -12.63 7.22
C GLU A 163 1.76 -13.72 7.42
N GLY A 164 2.09 -14.06 8.68
CA GLY A 164 3.01 -15.16 8.99
C GLY A 164 2.52 -16.48 8.41
N VAL A 165 1.23 -16.79 8.56
CA VAL A 165 0.61 -17.98 7.94
C VAL A 165 0.66 -17.90 6.42
N THR A 166 0.36 -16.72 5.86
CA THR A 166 0.48 -16.48 4.41
C THR A 166 1.89 -16.75 3.89
N ALA A 167 2.90 -16.21 4.57
CA ALA A 167 4.30 -16.39 4.19
C ALA A 167 4.72 -17.86 4.18
N THR A 168 4.29 -18.63 5.19
CA THR A 168 4.60 -20.05 5.29
C THR A 168 3.84 -20.90 4.26
N ASN A 169 2.65 -20.50 3.86
CA ASN A 169 1.88 -21.18 2.80
C ASN A 169 2.44 -20.88 1.40
N VAL A 170 2.90 -19.62 1.18
CA VAL A 170 3.49 -19.21 -0.10
C VAL A 170 4.89 -19.76 -0.30
N ASN A 171 5.65 -19.95 0.79
CA ASN A 171 7.02 -20.48 0.71
C ASN A 171 7.26 -21.46 1.85
N GLU A 172 7.31 -22.75 1.53
CA GLU A 172 7.53 -23.83 2.51
C GLU A 172 8.89 -23.79 3.22
N ASN A 173 9.85 -23.00 2.73
CA ASN A 173 11.15 -22.77 3.40
C ASN A 173 11.08 -21.70 4.50
N LEU A 174 9.95 -21.02 4.64
CA LEU A 174 9.71 -20.04 5.70
C LEU A 174 8.97 -20.69 6.88
N THR A 175 9.16 -20.12 8.04
CA THR A 175 8.42 -20.43 9.27
C THR A 175 8.07 -19.13 9.99
N MET A 176 7.06 -19.15 10.81
CA MET A 176 6.75 -18.05 11.73
C MET A 176 6.99 -18.50 13.17
N ILE A 177 7.47 -17.57 13.97
CA ILE A 177 7.69 -17.74 15.39
C ILE A 177 6.59 -16.98 16.13
N GLU A 178 5.78 -17.70 16.86
CA GLU A 178 4.80 -17.18 17.79
C GLU A 178 5.41 -17.16 19.19
N PHE A 179 5.15 -16.12 19.97
CA PHE A 179 5.71 -15.97 21.30
C PHE A 179 4.61 -16.16 22.35
N ALA A 180 4.99 -16.64 23.54
CA ALA A 180 4.14 -16.49 24.71
C ALA A 180 4.00 -15.00 25.05
N PRO A 181 2.90 -14.56 25.67
CA PRO A 181 2.67 -13.13 25.93
C PRO A 181 3.81 -12.43 26.69
N GLU A 182 4.49 -13.15 27.59
CA GLU A 182 5.60 -12.66 28.39
C GLU A 182 6.96 -12.60 27.65
N ASP A 183 7.12 -13.39 26.58
CA ASP A 183 8.35 -13.56 25.82
C ASP A 183 8.32 -12.84 24.47
N GLY A 184 7.18 -12.25 24.12
CA GLY A 184 6.90 -11.57 22.85
C GLY A 184 6.95 -10.05 22.93
N PHE A 185 6.55 -9.43 21.82
CA PHE A 185 6.46 -7.99 21.73
C PHE A 185 5.44 -7.40 22.69
N GLN A 186 5.82 -6.34 23.37
CA GLN A 186 4.90 -5.52 24.15
C GLN A 186 4.27 -4.48 23.24
N THR A 187 2.95 -4.43 23.20
CA THR A 187 2.17 -3.55 22.32
C THR A 187 1.03 -2.92 23.10
N GLU A 188 0.63 -1.72 22.68
CA GLU A 188 -0.65 -1.17 23.16
C GLU A 188 -1.80 -1.98 22.52
N PRO A 189 -2.95 -2.10 23.19
CA PRO A 189 -4.09 -2.84 22.65
C PRO A 189 -4.52 -2.38 21.25
N GLU A 190 -4.43 -1.08 20.98
CA GLU A 190 -4.80 -0.48 19.70
C GLU A 190 -3.88 -0.89 18.55
N ASP A 191 -2.62 -1.23 18.84
CA ASP A 191 -1.64 -1.59 17.81
C ASP A 191 -1.97 -2.94 17.18
N VAL A 192 -2.48 -3.88 17.97
CA VAL A 192 -2.83 -5.24 17.52
C VAL A 192 -4.28 -5.38 17.06
N GLN A 193 -5.09 -4.34 17.23
CA GLN A 193 -6.44 -4.28 16.71
C GLN A 193 -6.46 -3.85 15.25
N VAL A 194 -7.42 -4.35 14.50
CA VAL A 194 -7.68 -3.96 13.11
C VAL A 194 -9.08 -3.39 13.01
N ALA A 195 -9.19 -2.17 12.51
CA ALA A 195 -10.45 -1.45 12.40
C ALA A 195 -10.60 -0.78 11.03
N ILE A 196 -11.83 -0.44 10.66
CA ILE A 196 -12.14 0.28 9.41
C ILE A 196 -11.86 1.76 9.63
N GLY A 197 -10.97 2.32 8.80
CA GLY A 197 -10.72 3.77 8.79
C GLY A 197 -11.80 4.50 8.00
N MET A 198 -12.35 5.56 8.58
CA MET A 198 -13.38 6.42 7.98
C MET A 198 -13.00 7.90 8.16
N ARG A 199 -13.61 8.78 7.35
CA ARG A 199 -13.37 10.22 7.50
C ARG A 199 -13.77 10.71 8.90
N LYS A 200 -13.12 11.77 9.36
CA LYS A 200 -13.48 12.42 10.63
C LYS A 200 -14.95 12.82 10.67
N ASN A 201 -15.61 12.43 11.76
CA ASN A 201 -17.03 12.70 12.01
C ASN A 201 -17.97 12.12 10.93
N ASP A 202 -17.57 11.02 10.27
CA ASP A 202 -18.43 10.35 9.31
C ASP A 202 -19.64 9.73 10.03
N PRO A 203 -20.88 10.11 9.66
CA PRO A 203 -22.08 9.62 10.34
C PRO A 203 -22.29 8.11 10.19
N LEU A 204 -21.69 7.48 9.19
CA LEU A 204 -21.82 6.03 8.92
C LEU A 204 -21.00 5.16 9.89
N VAL A 205 -20.09 5.72 10.70
CA VAL A 205 -19.28 4.94 11.66
C VAL A 205 -20.17 4.09 12.58
N GLN A 206 -21.26 4.67 13.09
CA GLN A 206 -22.16 3.93 13.97
C GLN A 206 -22.93 2.81 13.25
N ASP A 207 -23.38 3.06 12.03
CA ASP A 207 -24.07 2.04 11.23
C ASP A 207 -23.12 0.89 10.90
N VAL A 208 -21.87 1.20 10.54
CA VAL A 208 -20.83 0.20 10.29
C VAL A 208 -20.53 -0.61 11.56
N ASN A 209 -20.44 0.04 12.73
CA ASN A 209 -20.24 -0.66 14.00
C ASN A 209 -21.38 -1.65 14.30
N GLN A 210 -22.64 -1.27 14.03
CA GLN A 210 -23.78 -2.17 14.19
C GLN A 210 -23.69 -3.39 13.26
N ILE A 211 -23.26 -3.17 12.01
CA ILE A 211 -23.05 -4.28 11.06
C ILE A 211 -21.92 -5.18 11.54
N LEU A 212 -20.78 -4.64 11.97
CA LEU A 212 -19.66 -5.41 12.50
C LEU A 212 -20.03 -6.21 13.76
N ALA A 213 -20.85 -5.65 14.64
CA ALA A 213 -21.36 -6.34 15.82
C ALA A 213 -22.28 -7.55 15.47
N GLY A 214 -22.88 -7.53 14.29
CA GLY A 214 -23.67 -8.64 13.75
C GLY A 214 -22.84 -9.81 13.23
N ILE A 215 -21.53 -9.65 13.02
CA ILE A 215 -20.61 -10.70 12.56
C ILE A 215 -20.04 -11.41 13.80
N SER A 216 -20.42 -12.67 14.03
CA SER A 216 -19.96 -13.40 15.20
C SER A 216 -18.46 -13.69 15.19
N ALA A 217 -17.88 -14.00 16.34
CA ALA A 217 -16.46 -14.36 16.44
C ALA A 217 -16.13 -15.63 15.65
N GLU A 218 -17.06 -16.59 15.65
CA GLU A 218 -16.96 -17.83 14.90
C GLU A 218 -16.94 -17.54 13.40
N GLU A 219 -17.85 -16.69 12.91
CA GLU A 219 -17.90 -16.28 11.50
C GLU A 219 -16.62 -15.56 11.07
N ARG A 220 -16.10 -14.66 11.91
CA ARG A 220 -14.82 -13.96 11.63
C ARG A 220 -13.66 -14.94 11.51
N THR A 221 -13.62 -15.96 12.36
CA THR A 221 -12.59 -17.02 12.30
C THR A 221 -12.73 -17.84 11.02
N GLU A 222 -13.96 -18.28 10.67
CA GLU A 222 -14.22 -19.02 9.45
C GLU A 222 -13.81 -18.23 8.19
N LEU A 223 -14.15 -16.93 8.14
CA LEU A 223 -13.75 -16.04 7.03
C LEU A 223 -12.23 -15.91 6.90
N MET A 224 -11.54 -15.83 8.04
CA MET A 224 -10.07 -15.77 8.04
C MET A 224 -9.47 -17.08 7.54
N ASP A 225 -9.96 -18.22 8.02
CA ASP A 225 -9.50 -19.54 7.61
C ASP A 225 -9.74 -19.78 6.11
N LEU A 226 -10.92 -19.40 5.61
CA LEU A 226 -11.21 -19.46 4.17
C LEU A 226 -10.31 -18.55 3.36
N ALA A 227 -10.04 -17.34 3.83
CA ALA A 227 -9.12 -16.41 3.16
C ALA A 227 -7.69 -16.98 3.10
N ILE A 228 -7.24 -17.64 4.17
CA ILE A 228 -5.92 -18.31 4.22
C ILE A 228 -5.89 -19.50 3.24
N GLN A 229 -6.91 -20.34 3.23
CA GLN A 229 -6.98 -21.54 2.37
C GLN A 229 -7.05 -21.18 0.87
N ASN A 230 -7.75 -20.11 0.52
CA ASN A 230 -7.94 -19.67 -0.86
C ASN A 230 -6.78 -18.82 -1.40
N GLN A 231 -5.69 -18.65 -0.63
CA GLN A 231 -4.52 -17.97 -1.12
C GLN A 231 -3.81 -18.80 -2.20
N PRO A 232 -3.33 -18.17 -3.27
CA PRO A 232 -2.49 -18.84 -4.24
C PRO A 232 -1.25 -19.40 -3.52
N SER A 233 -1.18 -20.71 -3.36
CA SER A 233 0.00 -21.36 -2.79
C SER A 233 1.06 -21.54 -3.88
N ALA A 234 2.32 -21.21 -3.57
CA ALA A 234 3.46 -21.47 -4.44
C ALA A 234 3.80 -22.98 -4.58
N SER A 235 3.06 -23.84 -3.88
CA SER A 235 3.31 -25.28 -3.82
C SER A 235 2.95 -26.10 -5.07
N GLN A 236 2.71 -25.45 -6.23
CA GLN A 236 2.69 -26.12 -7.54
C GLN A 236 3.99 -25.97 -8.33
N GLU A 237 5.03 -25.44 -7.73
CA GLU A 237 6.35 -25.39 -8.34
C GLU A 237 7.20 -26.62 -7.94
N GLY A 238 6.84 -27.80 -8.50
CA GLY A 238 7.84 -28.83 -8.70
C GLY A 238 8.92 -28.27 -9.63
N ASP A 239 10.22 -28.48 -9.27
CA ASP A 239 11.45 -28.20 -10.05
C ASP A 239 11.29 -27.31 -11.30
N MET A 240 10.85 -26.07 -11.13
CA MET A 240 10.74 -25.15 -12.25
C MET A 240 12.10 -24.53 -12.55
N ASN A 241 12.71 -24.97 -13.63
CA ASN A 241 13.85 -24.30 -14.24
C ASN A 241 13.47 -22.83 -14.53
N LEU A 242 14.39 -21.89 -14.28
CA LEU A 242 14.21 -20.45 -14.49
C LEU A 242 13.55 -20.12 -15.85
N TRP A 243 13.83 -20.91 -16.89
CA TRP A 243 13.23 -20.75 -18.21
C TRP A 243 11.76 -21.18 -18.27
N SER A 244 11.35 -22.22 -17.55
CA SER A 244 9.93 -22.63 -17.51
C SER A 244 9.12 -21.62 -16.71
N THR A 245 9.65 -21.09 -15.60
CA THR A 245 9.02 -20.02 -14.81
C THR A 245 8.88 -18.74 -15.63
N LEU A 246 9.93 -18.29 -16.32
CA LEU A 246 9.87 -17.13 -17.21
C LEU A 246 8.84 -17.32 -18.34
N LYS A 247 8.80 -18.51 -18.96
CA LYS A 247 7.84 -18.81 -20.01
C LYS A 247 6.41 -18.80 -19.48
N GLN A 248 6.17 -19.35 -18.31
CA GLN A 248 4.86 -19.32 -17.66
C GLN A 248 4.44 -17.89 -17.33
N ILE A 249 5.28 -17.10 -16.66
CA ILE A 249 5.04 -15.69 -16.36
C ILE A 249 4.76 -14.90 -17.66
N MET A 250 5.55 -15.10 -18.69
CA MET A 250 5.35 -14.41 -19.97
C MET A 250 4.08 -14.86 -20.71
N SER A 251 3.67 -16.14 -20.58
CA SER A 251 2.42 -16.60 -21.18
C SER A 251 1.18 -16.09 -20.44
N GLU A 252 1.27 -15.94 -19.13
CA GLU A 252 0.16 -15.53 -18.26
C GLU A 252 0.06 -14.00 -18.15
N TYR A 253 1.20 -13.33 -17.97
CA TYR A 253 1.28 -11.88 -17.74
C TYR A 253 1.97 -11.09 -18.85
N GLY A 254 2.38 -11.72 -19.96
CA GLY A 254 3.14 -11.08 -21.03
C GLY A 254 2.42 -9.88 -21.65
N ILE A 255 1.11 -9.96 -21.83
CA ILE A 255 0.29 -8.84 -22.32
C ILE A 255 0.31 -7.68 -21.32
N LEU A 256 0.21 -7.97 -20.02
CA LEU A 256 0.29 -6.96 -18.95
C LEU A 256 1.64 -6.25 -18.94
N PHE A 257 2.74 -7.00 -19.09
CA PHE A 257 4.08 -6.40 -19.22
C PHE A 257 4.20 -5.49 -20.44
N LEU A 258 3.67 -5.92 -21.60
CA LEU A 258 3.67 -5.10 -22.81
C LEU A 258 2.80 -3.84 -22.66
N GLN A 259 1.64 -3.95 -22.03
CA GLN A 259 0.77 -2.81 -21.73
C GLN A 259 1.45 -1.84 -20.77
N GLY A 260 2.06 -2.34 -19.68
CA GLY A 260 2.81 -1.54 -18.73
C GLY A 260 4.01 -0.84 -19.39
N ALA A 261 4.79 -1.55 -20.19
CA ALA A 261 5.90 -0.99 -20.95
C ALA A 261 5.41 0.06 -21.96
N GLY A 262 4.33 -0.24 -22.67
CA GLY A 262 3.70 0.70 -23.61
C GLY A 262 3.23 1.97 -22.94
N LEU A 263 2.56 1.86 -21.79
CA LEU A 263 2.11 3.01 -21.00
C LEU A 263 3.29 3.83 -20.46
N THR A 264 4.34 3.18 -19.99
CA THR A 264 5.57 3.85 -19.51
C THR A 264 6.24 4.62 -20.64
N LEU A 265 6.38 4.01 -21.82
CA LEU A 265 6.94 4.67 -23.00
C LEU A 265 6.07 5.84 -23.45
N LEU A 266 4.75 5.68 -23.45
CA LEU A 266 3.83 6.76 -23.80
C LEU A 266 4.01 7.94 -22.84
N ILE A 267 3.97 7.70 -21.54
CA ILE A 267 4.18 8.76 -20.53
C ILE A 267 5.55 9.41 -20.74
N ALA A 268 6.62 8.63 -20.87
CA ALA A 268 7.98 9.16 -21.04
C ALA A 268 8.12 10.03 -22.30
N ILE A 269 7.60 9.59 -23.43
CA ILE A 269 7.69 10.33 -24.70
C ILE A 269 6.87 11.63 -24.62
N PHE A 270 5.62 11.53 -24.16
CA PHE A 270 4.76 12.72 -24.07
C PHE A 270 5.28 13.74 -23.05
N SER A 271 5.68 13.28 -21.85
CA SER A 271 6.21 14.18 -20.82
C SER A 271 7.52 14.84 -21.26
N THR A 272 8.42 14.07 -21.91
CA THR A 272 9.67 14.64 -22.47
C THR A 272 9.39 15.67 -23.56
N PHE A 273 8.47 15.35 -24.48
CA PHE A 273 8.10 16.27 -25.55
C PHE A 273 7.46 17.56 -25.00
N ALA A 274 6.46 17.41 -24.10
CA ALA A 274 5.78 18.54 -23.47
C ALA A 274 6.76 19.38 -22.62
N GLY A 275 7.59 18.73 -21.81
CA GLY A 275 8.60 19.43 -21.00
C GLY A 275 9.64 20.16 -21.84
N THR A 276 10.08 19.57 -22.95
CA THR A 276 11.00 20.22 -23.91
C THR A 276 10.34 21.44 -24.55
N LEU A 277 9.08 21.31 -24.97
CA LEU A 277 8.34 22.42 -25.58
C LEU A 277 8.14 23.57 -24.59
N ILE A 278 7.70 23.26 -23.37
CA ILE A 278 7.54 24.25 -22.29
C ILE A 278 8.89 24.91 -21.97
N GLY A 279 9.95 24.11 -21.80
CA GLY A 279 11.29 24.59 -21.52
C GLY A 279 11.82 25.52 -22.63
N LEU A 280 11.57 25.16 -23.91
CA LEU A 280 11.92 26.01 -25.05
C LEU A 280 11.16 27.34 -25.02
N LEU A 281 9.85 27.32 -24.80
CA LEU A 281 9.03 28.54 -24.73
C LEU A 281 9.49 29.45 -23.58
N VAL A 282 9.75 28.87 -22.41
CA VAL A 282 10.30 29.63 -21.26
C VAL A 282 11.68 30.19 -21.58
N GLY A 283 12.55 29.40 -22.22
CA GLY A 283 13.89 29.86 -22.63
C GLY A 283 13.83 31.03 -23.62
N VAL A 284 12.98 30.91 -24.66
CA VAL A 284 12.76 31.97 -25.65
C VAL A 284 12.22 33.23 -24.97
N PHE A 285 11.21 33.09 -24.10
CA PHE A 285 10.66 34.26 -23.39
C PHE A 285 11.70 34.99 -22.54
N ARG A 286 12.57 34.28 -21.85
CA ARG A 286 13.63 34.85 -20.99
C ARG A 286 14.79 35.48 -21.78
N THR A 287 14.94 35.13 -23.04
CA THR A 287 15.97 35.72 -23.93
C THR A 287 15.47 36.91 -24.72
N LEU A 288 14.17 37.25 -24.63
CA LEU A 288 13.62 38.41 -25.32
C LEU A 288 14.30 39.73 -24.84
N PRO A 289 14.72 40.61 -25.77
CA PRO A 289 15.26 41.91 -25.39
C PRO A 289 14.19 42.73 -24.67
N GLN A 290 14.62 43.54 -23.69
CA GLN A 290 13.70 44.40 -22.97
C GLN A 290 13.10 45.46 -23.93
N SER A 291 11.77 45.56 -23.89
CA SER A 291 11.04 46.56 -24.72
C SER A 291 11.25 47.97 -24.19
N ASP A 292 11.32 48.94 -25.10
CA ASP A 292 11.38 50.36 -24.76
C ASP A 292 10.02 50.91 -24.26
N GLN A 293 8.92 50.23 -24.58
CA GLN A 293 7.60 50.62 -24.12
C GLN A 293 7.38 50.24 -22.64
N PRO A 294 6.97 51.17 -21.77
CA PRO A 294 6.89 50.93 -20.32
C PRO A 294 5.91 49.82 -19.92
N LEU A 295 4.80 49.71 -20.63
CA LEU A 295 3.79 48.65 -20.35
C LEU A 295 4.33 47.27 -20.73
N THR A 296 4.94 47.13 -21.89
CA THR A 296 5.51 45.87 -22.37
C THR A 296 6.67 45.42 -21.46
N ARG A 297 7.51 46.35 -21.02
CA ARG A 297 8.60 46.10 -20.06
C ARG A 297 8.07 45.62 -18.72
N PHE A 298 6.98 46.24 -18.23
CA PHE A 298 6.33 45.78 -17.01
C PHE A 298 5.79 44.34 -17.14
N MET A 299 5.11 44.02 -18.24
CA MET A 299 4.60 42.67 -18.54
C MET A 299 5.73 41.65 -18.68
N GLN A 300 6.85 41.98 -19.31
CA GLN A 300 8.04 41.13 -19.40
C GLN A 300 8.60 40.81 -18.00
N LYS A 301 8.77 41.83 -17.13
CA LYS A 301 9.24 41.61 -15.75
C LYS A 301 8.31 40.78 -14.91
N LEU A 302 7.01 41.02 -15.02
CA LEU A 302 5.98 40.21 -14.33
C LEU A 302 6.01 38.76 -14.80
N GLY A 303 6.10 38.56 -16.12
CA GLY A 303 6.21 37.21 -16.70
C GLY A 303 7.47 36.46 -16.24
N ASP A 304 8.64 37.16 -16.27
CA ASP A 304 9.89 36.57 -15.80
C ASP A 304 9.84 36.20 -14.28
N TRP A 305 9.23 37.05 -13.46
CA TRP A 305 9.03 36.81 -12.05
C TRP A 305 8.13 35.59 -11.80
N LEU A 306 7.00 35.48 -12.52
CA LEU A 306 6.10 34.33 -12.43
C LEU A 306 6.77 33.04 -12.89
N LEU A 307 7.52 33.08 -14.00
CA LEU A 307 8.29 31.92 -14.48
C LEU A 307 9.38 31.48 -13.50
N THR A 308 10.01 32.48 -12.83
CA THR A 308 11.00 32.17 -11.79
C THR A 308 10.36 31.39 -10.62
N ILE A 309 9.21 31.88 -10.12
CA ILE A 309 8.47 31.16 -9.06
C ILE A 309 8.11 29.76 -9.53
N TYR A 310 7.57 29.62 -10.74
CA TYR A 310 7.22 28.31 -11.30
C TYR A 310 8.43 27.37 -11.30
N ILE A 311 9.57 27.79 -11.84
CA ILE A 311 10.78 26.99 -11.91
C ILE A 311 11.27 26.59 -10.51
N GLU A 312 11.33 27.56 -9.57
CA GLU A 312 11.82 27.29 -8.21
C GLU A 312 10.92 26.32 -7.44
N VAL A 313 9.59 26.44 -7.59
CA VAL A 313 8.64 25.52 -6.94
C VAL A 313 8.82 24.11 -7.49
N PHE A 314 8.82 23.92 -8.81
CA PHE A 314 8.94 22.59 -9.41
C PHE A 314 10.33 21.97 -9.25
N ARG A 315 11.36 22.78 -9.21
CA ARG A 315 12.73 22.33 -8.99
C ARG A 315 13.07 22.06 -7.54
N GLY A 316 12.44 22.80 -6.62
CA GLY A 316 12.68 22.72 -5.18
C GLY A 316 11.85 21.68 -4.46
N THR A 317 10.83 21.09 -5.11
CA THR A 317 9.97 20.09 -4.48
C THR A 317 10.29 18.67 -4.99
N PRO A 318 10.39 17.66 -4.09
CA PRO A 318 10.54 16.26 -4.52
C PRO A 318 9.37 15.82 -5.43
N MET A 319 9.66 15.03 -6.46
CA MET A 319 8.67 14.57 -7.45
C MET A 319 7.50 13.82 -6.78
N MET A 320 7.75 13.05 -5.72
CA MET A 320 6.70 12.36 -4.97
C MET A 320 5.71 13.33 -4.33
N VAL A 321 6.18 14.45 -3.78
CA VAL A 321 5.31 15.49 -3.20
C VAL A 321 4.47 16.15 -4.29
N GLN A 322 5.05 16.44 -5.45
CA GLN A 322 4.31 16.97 -6.60
C GLN A 322 3.22 16.00 -7.05
N ALA A 323 3.54 14.70 -7.12
CA ALA A 323 2.60 13.65 -7.46
C ALA A 323 1.40 13.61 -6.48
N MET A 324 1.67 13.66 -5.18
CA MET A 324 0.63 13.68 -4.15
C MET A 324 -0.24 14.94 -4.25
N VAL A 325 0.37 16.11 -4.41
CA VAL A 325 -0.37 17.38 -4.53
C VAL A 325 -1.25 17.38 -5.79
N ILE A 326 -0.75 16.91 -6.92
CA ILE A 326 -1.53 16.87 -8.17
C ILE A 326 -2.64 15.83 -8.08
N PHE A 327 -2.35 14.63 -7.62
CA PHE A 327 -3.33 13.54 -7.62
C PHE A 327 -4.41 13.73 -6.53
N TYR A 328 -4.00 14.01 -5.30
CA TYR A 328 -4.93 14.15 -4.17
C TYR A 328 -5.35 15.60 -3.91
N GLY A 329 -4.46 16.56 -4.12
CA GLY A 329 -4.74 17.97 -3.86
C GLY A 329 -5.80 18.55 -4.78
N LEU A 330 -5.84 18.14 -6.05
CA LEU A 330 -6.90 18.57 -6.98
C LEU A 330 -8.26 17.96 -6.62
N ALA A 331 -8.29 16.71 -6.15
CA ALA A 331 -9.50 16.09 -5.66
C ALA A 331 -10.03 16.82 -4.42
N LEU A 332 -9.14 17.12 -3.46
CA LEU A 332 -9.49 17.79 -2.20
C LEU A 332 -9.93 19.26 -2.41
N ALA A 333 -9.22 20.01 -3.25
CA ALA A 333 -9.47 21.44 -3.42
C ALA A 333 -10.62 21.75 -4.39
N PHE A 334 -10.82 20.93 -5.42
CA PHE A 334 -11.71 21.21 -6.54
C PHE A 334 -12.72 20.08 -6.84
N GLY A 335 -12.66 18.95 -6.11
CA GLY A 335 -13.50 17.78 -6.39
C GLY A 335 -13.19 17.09 -7.72
N ILE A 336 -11.97 17.25 -8.24
CA ILE A 336 -11.53 16.68 -9.53
C ILE A 336 -10.81 15.36 -9.28
N ASP A 337 -11.47 14.25 -9.64
CA ASP A 337 -10.86 12.90 -9.58
C ASP A 337 -10.09 12.64 -10.88
N LEU A 338 -8.76 12.72 -10.82
CA LEU A 338 -7.90 12.50 -11.97
C LEU A 338 -7.63 11.00 -12.17
N ASN A 339 -7.75 10.54 -13.41
CA ASN A 339 -7.22 9.23 -13.79
C ASN A 339 -5.70 9.18 -13.55
N ARG A 340 -5.19 8.05 -13.03
CA ARG A 340 -3.76 7.85 -12.70
C ARG A 340 -2.82 8.18 -13.85
N THR A 341 -3.20 7.82 -15.09
CA THR A 341 -2.41 8.10 -16.30
C THR A 341 -2.34 9.60 -16.58
N ILE A 342 -3.45 10.31 -16.42
CA ILE A 342 -3.50 11.77 -16.62
C ILE A 342 -2.66 12.47 -15.54
N ALA A 343 -2.79 12.04 -14.29
CA ALA A 343 -1.97 12.58 -13.21
C ALA A 343 -0.47 12.37 -13.48
N ALA A 344 -0.07 11.18 -13.93
CA ALA A 344 1.33 10.88 -14.28
C ALA A 344 1.86 11.68 -15.47
N LEU A 345 0.99 12.12 -16.40
CA LEU A 345 1.39 12.99 -17.53
C LEU A 345 1.55 14.45 -17.10
N LEU A 346 0.94 14.88 -16.01
CA LEU A 346 0.99 16.23 -15.48
C LEU A 346 2.20 16.47 -14.55
N ILE A 347 2.79 15.40 -14.06
CA ILE A 347 3.98 15.40 -13.19
C ILE A 347 5.25 15.33 -14.04
#